data_98d700e6bc8bf91d694ba92149dbecba
#
_entry.id   98d700e6bc8bf91d694ba92149dbecba
#
_cell.length_a   1.000
_cell.length_b   1.000
_cell.length_c   1.000
_cell.angle_alpha   90.00
_cell.angle_beta   90.00
_cell.angle_gamma   90.00
#
_symmetry.space_group_name_H-M   'P 1'
#
loop_
_entity.id
_entity.type
_entity.pdbx_description
1 polymer ?
#
loop_
_entity_poly.entity_id
_entity_poly.type
_entity_poly.pdbx_seq_one_letter_code
_entity_poly.pdbx_strand_id
1 'polypeptide(L)'
;TTLKEAPLAVSVTDSETIENARIMDLNDLQSLVPSLRVNQLQTSTNTNFIIRGFGNGANNAGIESSVGVFVDGVYRSRSAARIGDLPKLDRIEVLRGPQSTLFGKNASAGVISIVTAKPSAEKEGYAEFGYGNYNNFTGKAYYTNAIGNGGAAFSLGGGFNMRDGYAEAQPGLSDLNDRNRWNIQGQLSFEPSDKTSVRIIADYSTLDEVCCAITNFQNEGAINAVRALGGQTADANDPFAREHFANKDSVNEVDDWGISAQIDSDLGFANLTSITAYRNNDTFFDSDSDFTTLEILETVSTENKIKTFTQELRLTSKGDGPLSWMVGGFLFDENVEAVDRLDWGADTRRYIDVLAGSPALFQTIEAANGFTPGSSFFGDQHAFIDSFKQENTSYS
;
A
#
# COMPACT_ATOMS: atom_id res chain seq x y z
N THR A 1 2.02 -11.34 30.28
CA THR A 1 0.75 -11.96 29.87
C THR A 1 1.01 -12.87 28.68
N THR A 2 0.69 -14.15 28.78
CA THR A 2 0.82 -15.09 27.65
C THR A 2 -0.34 -14.88 26.66
N LEU A 3 -0.17 -15.32 25.40
CA LEU A 3 -1.23 -15.29 24.38
C LEU A 3 -2.55 -15.93 24.86
N LYS A 4 -2.48 -16.91 25.73
CA LYS A 4 -3.65 -17.59 26.33
C LYS A 4 -4.39 -16.75 27.36
N GLU A 5 -3.72 -15.80 27.96
CA GLU A 5 -4.27 -14.92 29.00
C GLU A 5 -4.72 -13.57 28.43
N ALA A 6 -4.35 -13.27 27.19
CA ALA A 6 -4.78 -12.03 26.53
C ALA A 6 -6.28 -12.10 26.22
N PRO A 7 -7.11 -11.15 26.70
CA PRO A 7 -8.54 -11.12 26.42
C PRO A 7 -8.86 -10.65 25.00
N LEU A 8 -7.92 -10.81 24.07
CA LEU A 8 -7.97 -10.33 22.71
C LEU A 8 -7.80 -11.48 21.72
N ALA A 9 -8.52 -11.43 20.61
CA ALA A 9 -8.32 -12.37 19.52
C ALA A 9 -7.13 -11.92 18.67
N VAL A 10 -5.95 -12.37 19.01
CA VAL A 10 -4.69 -12.03 18.32
C VAL A 10 -4.06 -13.27 17.68
N SER A 11 -3.47 -13.10 16.50
CA SER A 11 -2.53 -14.04 15.89
C SER A 11 -1.15 -13.39 15.91
N VAL A 12 -0.15 -14.10 16.41
CA VAL A 12 1.24 -13.65 16.38
C VAL A 12 2.02 -14.61 15.51
N THR A 13 2.74 -14.07 14.56
CA THR A 13 3.65 -14.78 13.66
C THR A 13 5.06 -14.29 13.97
N ASP A 14 5.91 -15.17 14.45
CA ASP A 14 7.30 -14.86 14.78
C ASP A 14 8.21 -14.85 13.55
N SER A 15 9.44 -14.37 13.70
CA SER A 15 10.40 -14.24 12.61
C SER A 15 10.70 -15.57 11.94
N GLU A 16 10.83 -16.66 12.69
CA GLU A 16 11.11 -17.99 12.15
C GLU A 16 9.97 -18.49 11.23
N THR A 17 8.73 -18.29 11.65
CA THR A 17 7.55 -18.65 10.84
C THR A 17 7.45 -17.78 9.59
N ILE A 18 7.75 -16.47 9.69
CA ILE A 18 7.76 -15.53 8.57
C ILE A 18 8.81 -15.97 7.52
N GLU A 19 10.03 -16.27 7.97
CA GLU A 19 11.13 -16.72 7.11
C GLU A 19 10.82 -18.08 6.45
N ASN A 20 10.34 -19.07 7.22
CA ASN A 20 9.99 -20.42 6.73
C ASN A 20 8.82 -20.40 5.74
N ALA A 21 7.84 -19.54 5.96
CA ALA A 21 6.70 -19.35 5.06
C ALA A 21 7.00 -18.43 3.87
N ARG A 22 8.20 -17.83 3.81
CA ARG A 22 8.63 -16.89 2.78
C ARG A 22 7.65 -15.73 2.58
N ILE A 23 7.22 -15.12 3.68
CA ILE A 23 6.40 -13.92 3.64
C ILE A 23 7.28 -12.76 3.19
N MET A 24 7.03 -12.28 1.98
CA MET A 24 7.80 -11.20 1.36
C MET A 24 7.14 -9.84 1.60
N ASP A 25 5.81 -9.81 1.52
CA ASP A 25 5.00 -8.61 1.72
C ASP A 25 3.72 -8.94 2.53
N LEU A 26 2.88 -7.93 2.75
CA LEU A 26 1.64 -8.12 3.49
C LEU A 26 0.56 -8.94 2.74
N ASN A 27 0.67 -9.08 1.40
CA ASN A 27 -0.25 -9.94 0.66
C ASN A 27 -0.06 -11.41 1.04
N ASP A 28 1.18 -11.82 1.29
CA ASP A 28 1.51 -13.20 1.66
C ASP A 28 0.97 -13.56 3.06
N LEU A 29 0.82 -12.55 3.94
CA LEU A 29 0.39 -12.74 5.34
C LEU A 29 -0.99 -13.41 5.44
N GLN A 30 -1.87 -13.25 4.44
CA GLN A 30 -3.17 -13.91 4.42
C GLN A 30 -3.07 -15.44 4.42
N SER A 31 -1.94 -16.01 3.98
CA SER A 31 -1.70 -17.45 4.00
C SER A 31 -1.52 -18.01 5.42
N LEU A 32 -1.05 -17.18 6.35
CA LEU A 32 -0.82 -17.53 7.76
C LEU A 32 -1.97 -17.12 8.69
N VAL A 33 -2.79 -16.15 8.27
CA VAL A 33 -3.87 -15.60 9.10
C VAL A 33 -5.22 -15.79 8.40
N PRO A 34 -5.96 -16.87 8.67
CA PRO A 34 -7.18 -17.23 7.93
C PRO A 34 -8.30 -16.17 7.96
N SER A 35 -8.30 -15.29 8.96
CA SER A 35 -9.29 -14.21 9.09
C SER A 35 -8.92 -12.94 8.33
N LEU A 36 -7.69 -12.85 7.82
CA LEU A 36 -7.18 -11.75 7.03
C LEU A 36 -7.38 -12.03 5.54
N ARG A 37 -7.91 -11.07 4.83
CA ARG A 37 -7.91 -11.01 3.37
C ARG A 37 -7.18 -9.77 2.93
N VAL A 38 -6.38 -9.91 1.91
CA VAL A 38 -5.71 -8.80 1.25
C VAL A 38 -6.20 -8.78 -0.19
N ASN A 39 -6.89 -7.71 -0.55
CA ASN A 39 -7.38 -7.51 -1.91
C ASN A 39 -6.59 -6.38 -2.54
N GLN A 40 -5.86 -6.70 -3.58
CA GLN A 40 -5.29 -5.72 -4.48
C GLN A 40 -6.33 -5.46 -5.56
N LEU A 41 -6.79 -4.22 -5.68
CA LEU A 41 -7.74 -3.83 -6.71
C LEU A 41 -6.98 -3.50 -8.01
N GLN A 42 -7.38 -2.47 -8.72
CA GLN A 42 -6.84 -2.11 -10.04
C GLN A 42 -5.34 -1.77 -10.05
N THR A 43 -4.77 -1.44 -8.90
CA THR A 43 -3.35 -1.09 -8.74
C THR A 43 -2.79 -1.66 -7.45
N SER A 44 -1.46 -1.77 -7.34
CA SER A 44 -0.83 -2.16 -6.09
C SER A 44 -1.05 -1.13 -4.98
N THR A 45 -1.24 0.15 -5.33
CA THR A 45 -1.54 1.23 -4.38
C THR A 45 -2.93 1.11 -3.76
N ASN A 46 -3.86 0.42 -4.43
CA ASN A 46 -5.23 0.20 -3.98
C ASN A 46 -5.39 -1.15 -3.24
N THR A 47 -4.45 -1.46 -2.36
CA THR A 47 -4.50 -2.66 -1.54
C THR A 47 -5.38 -2.45 -0.31
N ASN A 48 -6.37 -3.33 -0.12
CA ASN A 48 -7.31 -3.28 0.99
C ASN A 48 -7.14 -4.48 1.92
N PHE A 49 -7.12 -4.22 3.23
CA PHE A 49 -7.06 -5.23 4.28
C PHE A 49 -8.43 -5.44 4.89
N ILE A 50 -8.86 -6.69 4.97
CA ILE A 50 -10.17 -7.10 5.48
C ILE A 50 -9.96 -8.12 6.59
N ILE A 51 -10.51 -7.87 7.78
CA ILE A 51 -10.45 -8.78 8.92
C ILE A 51 -11.87 -9.22 9.26
N ARG A 52 -12.14 -10.54 9.27
CA ARG A 52 -13.46 -11.13 9.54
C ARG A 52 -14.57 -10.55 8.64
N GLY A 53 -14.26 -10.21 7.41
CA GLY A 53 -15.20 -9.61 6.45
C GLY A 53 -15.40 -8.10 6.58
N PHE A 54 -14.74 -7.44 7.54
CA PHE A 54 -14.78 -5.99 7.70
C PHE A 54 -13.51 -5.33 7.17
N GLY A 55 -13.67 -4.38 6.29
CA GLY A 55 -12.64 -3.58 5.66
C GLY A 55 -13.29 -2.63 4.67
N ASN A 56 -12.76 -1.44 4.52
CA ASN A 56 -13.23 -0.48 3.52
C ASN A 56 -12.25 -0.39 2.36
N GLY A 57 -12.79 -0.06 1.20
CA GLY A 57 -12.04 0.02 -0.05
C GLY A 57 -10.96 1.10 -0.03
N ALA A 58 -9.97 0.91 -0.87
CA ALA A 58 -8.81 1.77 -0.97
C ALA A 58 -8.81 2.65 -2.23
N ASN A 59 -9.91 2.68 -2.99
CA ASN A 59 -9.99 3.37 -4.29
C ASN A 59 -10.05 4.89 -4.21
N ASN A 60 -10.06 5.46 -3.02
CA ASN A 60 -10.13 6.90 -2.84
C ASN A 60 -9.16 7.30 -1.72
N ALA A 61 -8.22 8.17 -2.02
CA ALA A 61 -7.22 8.65 -1.07
C ALA A 61 -7.83 9.40 0.13
N GLY A 62 -9.05 9.94 0.00
CA GLY A 62 -9.79 10.57 1.10
C GLY A 62 -10.39 9.58 2.10
N ILE A 63 -10.50 8.29 1.76
CA ILE A 63 -11.10 7.27 2.63
C ILE A 63 -10.02 6.59 3.48
N GLU A 64 -10.20 6.63 4.78
CA GLU A 64 -9.32 5.95 5.73
C GLU A 64 -9.70 4.48 5.89
N SER A 65 -8.69 3.63 6.10
CA SER A 65 -8.89 2.20 6.32
C SER A 65 -9.50 1.91 7.69
N SER A 66 -10.38 0.92 7.77
CA SER A 66 -10.89 0.37 9.03
C SER A 66 -9.95 -0.64 9.69
N VAL A 67 -8.95 -1.13 8.94
CA VAL A 67 -7.86 -1.97 9.47
C VAL A 67 -6.61 -1.11 9.58
N GLY A 68 -6.16 -0.82 10.80
CA GLY A 68 -4.93 -0.08 11.05
C GLY A 68 -3.70 -0.92 10.74
N VAL A 69 -2.71 -0.36 10.06
CA VAL A 69 -1.39 -0.97 9.89
C VAL A 69 -0.35 -0.10 10.60
N PHE A 70 0.40 -0.71 11.49
CA PHE A 70 1.44 -0.06 12.26
C PHE A 70 2.78 -0.77 12.05
N VAL A 71 3.83 -0.02 11.85
CA VAL A 71 5.21 -0.53 11.82
C VAL A 71 5.98 0.14 12.94
N ASP A 72 6.48 -0.65 13.89
CA ASP A 72 7.15 -0.16 15.10
C ASP A 72 6.36 0.91 15.86
N GLY A 73 5.03 0.74 15.97
CA GLY A 73 4.12 1.69 16.59
C GLY A 73 3.74 2.90 15.74
N VAL A 74 4.33 3.07 14.56
CA VAL A 74 4.02 4.18 13.64
C VAL A 74 2.92 3.79 12.67
N TYR A 75 1.84 4.55 12.65
CA TYR A 75 0.70 4.31 11.77
C TYR A 75 1.04 4.55 10.29
N ARG A 76 0.64 3.60 9.43
CA ARG A 76 0.72 3.69 7.97
C ARG A 76 -0.66 4.05 7.42
N SER A 77 -0.84 5.30 7.02
CA SER A 77 -2.19 5.85 6.87
C SER A 77 -2.93 5.32 5.65
N ARG A 78 -2.27 5.11 4.53
CA ARG A 78 -2.89 4.68 3.28
C ARG A 78 -2.36 3.33 2.82
N SER A 79 -3.10 2.69 1.91
CA SER A 79 -2.76 1.37 1.39
C SER A 79 -1.40 1.33 0.69
N ALA A 80 -1.06 2.37 -0.05
CA ALA A 80 0.23 2.47 -0.73
C ALA A 80 1.42 2.40 0.24
N ALA A 81 1.33 3.05 1.40
CA ALA A 81 2.37 3.02 2.42
C ALA A 81 2.53 1.66 3.15
N ARG A 82 1.76 0.64 2.76
CA ARG A 82 1.66 -0.66 3.42
C ARG A 82 2.16 -1.83 2.60
N ILE A 83 2.46 -1.60 1.32
CA ILE A 83 2.77 -2.68 0.36
C ILE A 83 4.27 -2.92 0.14
N GLY A 84 5.13 -2.13 0.76
CA GLY A 84 6.59 -2.30 0.67
C GLY A 84 7.06 -3.61 1.30
N ASP A 85 8.14 -4.14 0.76
CA ASP A 85 8.86 -5.24 1.37
C ASP A 85 9.44 -4.80 2.72
N LEU A 86 9.44 -5.71 3.69
CA LEU A 86 9.88 -5.40 5.03
C LEU A 86 11.32 -5.89 5.28
N PRO A 87 12.14 -5.14 6.03
CA PRO A 87 13.45 -5.59 6.45
C PRO A 87 13.34 -6.77 7.43
N LYS A 88 14.36 -7.05 8.22
CA LYS A 88 14.31 -8.12 9.23
C LYS A 88 13.22 -7.83 10.25
N LEU A 89 12.24 -8.74 10.33
CA LEU A 89 11.14 -8.68 11.28
C LEU A 89 11.46 -9.42 12.58
N ASP A 90 10.93 -8.92 13.68
CA ASP A 90 10.82 -9.67 14.93
C ASP A 90 9.52 -10.50 14.94
N ARG A 91 8.39 -9.85 14.62
CA ARG A 91 7.09 -10.50 14.55
C ARG A 91 6.05 -9.65 13.82
N ILE A 92 4.95 -10.30 13.45
CA ILE A 92 3.73 -9.65 12.99
C ILE A 92 2.57 -10.08 13.90
N GLU A 93 1.79 -9.12 14.35
CA GLU A 93 0.62 -9.35 15.19
C GLU A 93 -0.63 -8.91 14.43
N VAL A 94 -1.64 -9.78 14.33
CA VAL A 94 -2.94 -9.44 13.75
C VAL A 94 -4.00 -9.48 14.83
N LEU A 95 -4.43 -8.30 15.27
CA LEU A 95 -5.45 -8.10 16.29
C LEU A 95 -6.81 -7.96 15.61
N ARG A 96 -7.76 -8.79 16.02
CA ARG A 96 -9.08 -8.89 15.40
C ARG A 96 -10.13 -8.19 16.22
N GLY A 97 -10.96 -7.38 15.58
CA GLY A 97 -11.99 -6.58 16.21
C GLY A 97 -11.51 -5.17 16.60
N PRO A 98 -12.36 -4.33 17.19
CA PRO A 98 -12.04 -2.94 17.50
C PRO A 98 -10.84 -2.81 18.45
N GLN A 99 -9.84 -2.03 18.04
CA GLN A 99 -8.60 -1.78 18.77
C GLN A 99 -8.34 -0.28 19.02
N SER A 100 -9.30 0.57 18.75
CA SER A 100 -9.10 2.03 18.79
C SER A 100 -8.70 2.57 20.16
N THR A 101 -9.01 1.87 21.25
CA THR A 101 -8.58 2.25 22.62
C THR A 101 -7.07 2.22 22.78
N LEU A 102 -6.37 1.28 22.14
CA LEU A 102 -4.91 1.12 22.26
C LEU A 102 -4.15 1.74 21.10
N PHE A 103 -4.75 1.73 19.89
CA PHE A 103 -4.10 2.16 18.67
C PHE A 103 -4.63 3.50 18.14
N GLY A 104 -5.58 4.11 18.84
CA GLY A 104 -6.20 5.38 18.48
C GLY A 104 -7.11 5.26 17.27
N LYS A 105 -6.72 5.83 16.14
CA LYS A 105 -7.50 6.01 14.93
C LYS A 105 -7.44 4.77 14.02
N ASN A 106 -8.49 4.57 13.21
CA ASN A 106 -8.51 3.62 12.07
C ASN A 106 -8.27 2.14 12.42
N ALA A 107 -8.73 1.72 13.58
CA ALA A 107 -8.59 0.37 14.10
C ALA A 107 -9.94 -0.26 14.48
N SER A 108 -11.00 0.06 13.74
CA SER A 108 -12.37 -0.40 14.04
C SER A 108 -12.62 -1.86 13.67
N ALA A 109 -11.97 -2.38 12.63
CA ALA A 109 -12.06 -3.78 12.20
C ALA A 109 -10.92 -4.64 12.76
N GLY A 110 -9.78 -4.04 13.02
CA GLY A 110 -8.60 -4.71 13.56
C GLY A 110 -7.31 -3.92 13.32
N VAL A 111 -6.21 -4.52 13.70
CA VAL A 111 -4.86 -3.96 13.55
C VAL A 111 -3.91 -5.03 13.05
N ILE A 112 -3.04 -4.65 12.12
CA ILE A 112 -1.83 -5.37 11.74
C ILE A 112 -0.66 -4.58 12.34
N SER A 113 0.01 -5.17 13.33
CA SER A 113 1.17 -4.59 13.99
C SER A 113 2.42 -5.35 13.58
N ILE A 114 3.34 -4.65 12.94
CA ILE A 114 4.60 -5.16 12.43
C ILE A 114 5.71 -4.62 13.32
N VAL A 115 6.51 -5.52 13.86
CA VAL A 115 7.64 -5.15 14.70
C VAL A 115 8.93 -5.59 14.02
N THR A 116 9.81 -4.64 13.73
CA THR A 116 11.11 -4.93 13.15
C THR A 116 12.12 -5.30 14.22
N ALA A 117 13.14 -6.09 13.86
CA ALA A 117 14.20 -6.47 14.78
C ALA A 117 14.93 -5.23 15.30
N LYS A 118 15.12 -5.13 16.61
CA LYS A 118 15.87 -4.04 17.23
C LYS A 118 17.36 -4.17 16.93
N PRO A 119 18.12 -3.07 16.88
CA PRO A 119 19.56 -3.13 16.85
C PRO A 119 20.12 -3.94 18.03
N SER A 120 21.07 -4.84 17.75
CA SER A 120 21.78 -5.65 18.74
C SER A 120 23.22 -5.13 18.93
N ALA A 121 23.71 -5.18 20.16
CA ALA A 121 25.11 -4.94 20.44
C ALA A 121 26.02 -6.09 19.98
N GLU A 122 25.45 -7.28 19.80
CA GLU A 122 26.16 -8.42 19.21
C GLU A 122 26.23 -8.24 17.70
N LYS A 123 27.40 -8.52 17.14
CA LYS A 123 27.61 -8.46 15.69
C LYS A 123 26.86 -9.60 15.01
N GLU A 124 25.83 -9.27 14.29
CA GLU A 124 25.03 -10.19 13.51
C GLU A 124 24.80 -9.64 12.08
N GLY A 125 24.58 -10.54 11.13
CA GLY A 125 24.21 -10.15 9.79
C GLY A 125 23.95 -11.34 8.89
N TYR A 126 23.19 -11.12 7.84
CA TYR A 126 22.97 -12.08 6.78
C TYR A 126 22.81 -11.35 5.44
N ALA A 127 23.03 -12.09 4.37
CA ALA A 127 22.63 -11.72 3.01
C ALA A 127 21.99 -12.94 2.36
N GLU A 128 20.88 -12.73 1.71
CA GLU A 128 20.13 -13.75 0.99
C GLU A 128 19.89 -13.28 -0.44
N PHE A 129 20.05 -14.20 -1.40
CA PHE A 129 19.74 -13.96 -2.80
C PHE A 129 18.86 -15.09 -3.31
N GLY A 130 17.83 -14.77 -4.06
CA GLY A 130 16.92 -15.70 -4.67
C GLY A 130 16.84 -15.49 -6.18
N TYR A 131 16.62 -16.57 -6.90
CA TYR A 131 16.28 -16.54 -8.31
C TYR A 131 15.12 -17.50 -8.58
N GLY A 132 14.13 -17.06 -9.36
CA GLY A 132 12.92 -17.82 -9.63
C GLY A 132 12.36 -17.62 -11.04
N ASN A 133 11.15 -18.10 -11.26
CA ASN A 133 10.43 -17.97 -12.51
C ASN A 133 10.24 -16.50 -12.90
N TYR A 134 10.10 -16.22 -14.20
CA TYR A 134 9.96 -14.86 -14.74
C TYR A 134 11.17 -13.97 -14.39
N ASN A 135 12.38 -14.54 -14.43
CA ASN A 135 13.61 -13.85 -14.06
C ASN A 135 13.53 -13.15 -12.70
N ASN A 136 12.83 -13.76 -11.75
CA ASN A 136 12.67 -13.17 -10.44
C ASN A 136 13.98 -13.16 -9.67
N PHE A 137 14.56 -11.98 -9.46
CA PHE A 137 15.70 -11.74 -8.61
C PHE A 137 15.24 -11.10 -7.30
N THR A 138 15.56 -11.74 -6.20
CA THR A 138 15.35 -11.17 -4.86
C THR A 138 16.66 -11.06 -4.12
N GLY A 139 16.80 -10.02 -3.31
CA GLY A 139 17.93 -9.88 -2.42
C GLY A 139 17.49 -9.25 -1.12
N LYS A 140 18.03 -9.77 0.00
CA LYS A 140 17.87 -9.19 1.34
C LYS A 140 19.20 -9.17 2.03
N ALA A 141 19.49 -8.11 2.78
CA ALA A 141 20.65 -8.05 3.64
C ALA A 141 20.30 -7.32 4.94
N TYR A 142 20.90 -7.74 6.01
CA TYR A 142 20.78 -7.11 7.32
C TYR A 142 22.11 -7.19 8.06
N TYR A 143 22.44 -6.13 8.78
CA TYR A 143 23.60 -6.07 9.63
C TYR A 143 23.30 -5.24 10.88
N THR A 144 23.78 -5.71 12.04
CA THR A 144 23.71 -4.99 13.30
C THR A 144 25.00 -5.14 14.09
N ASN A 145 25.33 -4.13 14.87
CA ASN A 145 26.51 -4.13 15.73
C ASN A 145 26.43 -3.02 16.78
N ALA A 146 27.23 -3.16 17.84
CA ALA A 146 27.47 -2.10 18.79
C ALA A 146 28.18 -0.88 18.16
N ILE A 147 27.91 0.31 18.70
CA ILE A 147 28.68 1.53 18.44
C ILE A 147 29.54 1.85 19.66
N GLY A 148 30.83 1.59 19.56
CA GLY A 148 31.75 1.76 20.70
C GLY A 148 31.40 0.86 21.88
N ASN A 149 31.70 1.33 23.09
CA ASN A 149 31.49 0.57 24.35
C ASN A 149 30.37 1.18 25.22
N GLY A 150 29.56 2.09 24.65
CA GLY A 150 28.66 2.95 25.42
C GLY A 150 27.18 2.54 25.40
N GLY A 151 26.83 1.27 25.10
CA GLY A 151 25.43 0.82 25.09
C GLY A 151 24.61 1.28 23.87
N ALA A 152 25.27 1.80 22.84
CA ALA A 152 24.63 2.14 21.58
C ALA A 152 24.82 1.01 20.55
N ALA A 153 23.79 0.76 19.74
CA ALA A 153 23.83 -0.20 18.64
C ALA A 153 23.12 0.39 17.41
N PHE A 154 23.52 -0.08 16.24
CA PHE A 154 22.86 0.26 14.99
C PHE A 154 22.45 -0.99 14.23
N SER A 155 21.46 -0.87 13.37
CA SER A 155 21.19 -1.83 12.31
C SER A 155 20.97 -1.13 10.98
N LEU A 156 21.33 -1.83 9.92
CA LEU A 156 21.05 -1.46 8.55
C LEU A 156 20.51 -2.69 7.84
N GLY A 157 19.35 -2.58 7.22
CA GLY A 157 18.74 -3.64 6.45
C GLY A 157 18.10 -3.10 5.20
N GLY A 158 17.89 -3.97 4.23
CA GLY A 158 17.18 -3.62 3.02
C GLY A 158 17.04 -4.82 2.10
N GLY A 159 16.30 -4.63 1.04
CA GLY A 159 16.06 -5.67 0.05
C GLY A 159 15.59 -5.11 -1.28
N PHE A 160 15.55 -5.98 -2.25
CA PHE A 160 14.97 -5.71 -3.56
C PHE A 160 14.23 -6.95 -4.07
N ASN A 161 13.23 -6.72 -4.92
CA ASN A 161 12.48 -7.75 -5.62
C ASN A 161 12.23 -7.28 -7.06
N MET A 162 12.88 -7.94 -8.01
CA MET A 162 12.75 -7.66 -9.43
C MET A 162 12.28 -8.92 -10.15
N ARG A 163 11.23 -8.80 -10.96
CA ARG A 163 10.66 -9.93 -11.69
C ARG A 163 9.95 -9.41 -12.94
N ASP A 164 10.15 -10.11 -14.06
CA ASP A 164 9.40 -9.83 -15.29
C ASP A 164 7.88 -10.03 -15.09
N GLY A 165 7.08 -9.36 -15.90
CA GLY A 165 5.64 -9.57 -15.96
C GLY A 165 5.29 -11.02 -16.34
N TYR A 166 4.11 -11.47 -15.91
CA TYR A 166 3.62 -12.82 -16.25
C TYR A 166 2.29 -12.79 -17.01
N ALA A 167 1.70 -11.64 -17.22
CA ALA A 167 0.57 -11.45 -18.09
C ALA A 167 1.08 -10.84 -19.41
N GLU A 168 0.95 -11.61 -20.49
CA GLU A 168 1.51 -11.27 -21.79
C GLU A 168 0.77 -10.09 -22.41
N ALA A 169 1.48 -9.04 -22.75
CA ALA A 169 0.97 -7.92 -23.52
C ALA A 169 1.18 -8.14 -25.03
N GLN A 170 0.46 -7.37 -25.85
CA GLN A 170 0.72 -7.39 -27.29
C GLN A 170 2.10 -6.83 -27.63
N PRO A 171 2.67 -7.19 -28.80
CA PRO A 171 4.00 -6.76 -29.20
C PRO A 171 4.19 -5.24 -29.14
N GLY A 172 5.21 -4.79 -28.44
CA GLY A 172 5.57 -3.39 -28.29
C GLY A 172 5.24 -2.80 -26.94
N LEU A 173 4.51 -3.54 -26.08
CA LEU A 173 4.21 -3.18 -24.71
C LEU A 173 4.91 -4.12 -23.73
N SER A 174 5.02 -3.69 -22.50
CA SER A 174 5.60 -4.46 -21.39
C SER A 174 4.59 -5.47 -20.82
N ASP A 175 5.06 -6.66 -20.48
CA ASP A 175 4.25 -7.64 -19.77
C ASP A 175 3.86 -7.13 -18.39
N LEU A 176 2.61 -7.38 -17.99
CA LEU A 176 2.04 -6.84 -16.77
C LEU A 176 2.29 -7.72 -15.56
N ASN A 177 2.08 -7.10 -14.39
CA ASN A 177 2.33 -7.72 -13.08
C ASN A 177 3.80 -8.07 -12.85
N ASP A 178 4.69 -7.27 -13.36
CA ASP A 178 6.11 -7.30 -12.99
C ASP A 178 6.32 -6.95 -11.51
N ARG A 179 7.55 -6.97 -11.08
CA ARG A 179 8.01 -6.46 -9.79
C ARG A 179 9.29 -5.67 -10.01
N ASN A 180 9.30 -4.46 -9.51
CA ASN A 180 10.49 -3.62 -9.46
C ASN A 180 10.40 -2.76 -8.20
N ARG A 181 10.92 -3.30 -7.10
CA ARG A 181 10.84 -2.63 -5.80
C ARG A 181 12.10 -2.84 -4.98
N TRP A 182 12.42 -1.86 -4.16
CA TRP A 182 13.48 -1.99 -3.17
C TRP A 182 13.18 -1.14 -1.93
N ASN A 183 13.84 -1.49 -0.84
CA ASN A 183 13.74 -0.78 0.42
C ASN A 183 15.05 -0.75 1.18
N ILE A 184 15.17 0.22 2.06
CA ILE A 184 16.26 0.34 3.03
C ILE A 184 15.73 0.87 4.35
N GLN A 185 16.23 0.32 5.46
CA GLN A 185 15.92 0.80 6.80
C GLN A 185 17.20 0.86 7.64
N GLY A 186 17.43 2.01 8.26
CA GLY A 186 18.46 2.20 9.26
C GLY A 186 17.85 2.43 10.64
N GLN A 187 18.48 1.87 11.66
CA GLN A 187 18.04 2.06 13.05
C GLN A 187 19.24 2.38 13.93
N LEU A 188 19.00 3.21 14.94
CA LEU A 188 19.93 3.54 15.98
C LEU A 188 19.24 3.32 17.35
N SER A 189 19.85 2.57 18.23
CA SER A 189 19.38 2.36 19.61
C SER A 189 20.47 2.74 20.58
N PHE A 190 20.13 3.46 21.65
CA PHE A 190 21.06 3.81 22.70
C PHE A 190 20.34 4.05 24.04
N GLU A 191 21.07 3.89 25.11
CA GLU A 191 20.59 4.04 26.49
C GLU A 191 21.28 5.22 27.15
N PRO A 192 20.66 6.44 27.13
CA PRO A 192 21.24 7.62 27.78
C PRO A 192 21.39 7.45 29.29
N SER A 193 20.63 6.55 29.89
CA SER A 193 20.71 6.16 31.31
C SER A 193 20.16 4.74 31.49
N ASP A 194 20.42 4.13 32.63
CA ASP A 194 19.88 2.80 33.01
C ASP A 194 18.34 2.73 33.02
N LYS A 195 17.67 3.89 32.92
CA LYS A 195 16.22 3.99 32.99
C LYS A 195 15.58 4.45 31.68
N THR A 196 16.40 4.81 30.70
CA THR A 196 15.90 5.40 29.47
C THR A 196 16.55 4.74 28.26
N SER A 197 15.73 4.27 27.34
CA SER A 197 16.17 3.82 26.02
C SER A 197 15.57 4.69 24.94
N VAL A 198 16.35 4.91 23.88
CA VAL A 198 15.94 5.66 22.69
C VAL A 198 16.19 4.81 21.46
N ARG A 199 15.22 4.74 20.56
CA ARG A 199 15.33 4.07 19.27
C ARG A 199 14.91 5.05 18.17
N ILE A 200 15.78 5.27 17.19
CA ILE A 200 15.51 6.10 16.02
C ILE A 200 15.48 5.16 14.81
N ILE A 201 14.48 5.31 13.97
CA ILE A 201 14.29 4.52 12.75
C ILE A 201 14.13 5.49 11.59
N ALA A 202 14.84 5.25 10.49
CA ALA A 202 14.62 5.92 9.22
C ALA A 202 14.51 4.86 8.13
N ASP A 203 13.51 4.99 7.28
CA ASP A 203 13.23 4.05 6.19
C ASP A 203 12.86 4.76 4.90
N TYR A 204 13.16 4.11 3.79
CA TYR A 204 12.73 4.45 2.45
C TYR A 204 12.36 3.18 1.69
N SER A 205 11.28 3.23 0.92
CA SER A 205 10.90 2.19 -0.02
C SER A 205 10.31 2.79 -1.28
N THR A 206 10.55 2.13 -2.40
CA THR A 206 9.98 2.52 -3.70
C THR A 206 9.55 1.30 -4.49
N LEU A 207 8.56 1.49 -5.33
CA LEU A 207 8.20 0.56 -6.39
C LEU A 207 7.89 1.35 -7.67
N ASP A 208 8.22 0.72 -8.81
CA ASP A 208 7.95 1.20 -10.16
C ASP A 208 7.58 -0.04 -11.00
N GLU A 209 6.28 -0.29 -11.15
CA GLU A 209 5.74 -1.54 -11.67
C GLU A 209 4.72 -1.29 -12.79
N VAL A 210 4.69 -2.17 -13.77
CA VAL A 210 3.64 -2.23 -14.79
C VAL A 210 2.53 -3.15 -14.27
N CYS A 211 1.52 -2.56 -13.67
CA CYS A 211 0.44 -3.27 -12.99
C CYS A 211 -0.92 -2.65 -13.38
N CYS A 212 -1.98 -3.34 -13.40
CA CYS A 212 -2.22 -4.73 -13.11
C CYS A 212 -3.03 -5.36 -14.25
N ALA A 213 -2.72 -6.60 -14.61
CA ALA A 213 -3.48 -7.30 -15.63
C ALA A 213 -4.92 -7.54 -15.18
N ILE A 214 -5.86 -7.23 -16.05
CA ILE A 214 -7.29 -7.43 -15.86
C ILE A 214 -7.81 -8.28 -17.01
N THR A 215 -8.75 -9.17 -16.69
CA THR A 215 -9.46 -9.97 -17.69
C THR A 215 -10.88 -9.46 -17.88
N ASN A 216 -11.37 -9.56 -19.11
CA ASN A 216 -12.75 -9.18 -19.43
C ASN A 216 -13.71 -10.29 -19.06
N PHE A 217 -14.69 -9.99 -18.20
CA PHE A 217 -15.83 -10.86 -17.95
C PHE A 217 -17.07 -10.25 -18.62
N GLN A 218 -17.59 -10.94 -19.64
CA GLN A 218 -18.91 -10.77 -20.20
C GLN A 218 -19.43 -9.32 -20.41
N ASN A 219 -19.08 -8.73 -21.51
CA ASN A 219 -19.93 -7.73 -22.14
C ASN A 219 -19.85 -7.92 -23.65
N GLU A 220 -20.63 -8.86 -24.19
CA GLU A 220 -20.62 -9.16 -25.63
C GLU A 220 -20.85 -7.91 -26.49
N GLY A 221 -21.70 -6.98 -26.04
CA GLY A 221 -21.95 -5.73 -26.76
C GLY A 221 -20.70 -4.85 -26.86
N ALA A 222 -19.99 -4.66 -25.75
CA ALA A 222 -18.75 -3.87 -25.70
C ALA A 222 -17.64 -4.52 -26.53
N ILE A 223 -17.43 -5.83 -26.33
CA ILE A 223 -16.42 -6.60 -27.06
C ILE A 223 -16.70 -6.57 -28.59
N ASN A 224 -17.96 -6.74 -28.99
CA ASN A 224 -18.34 -6.69 -30.39
C ASN A 224 -18.16 -5.29 -31.00
N ALA A 225 -18.40 -4.23 -30.23
CA ALA A 225 -18.14 -2.87 -30.66
C ALA A 225 -16.63 -2.62 -30.88
N VAL A 226 -15.78 -3.08 -29.97
CA VAL A 226 -14.32 -3.01 -30.13
C VAL A 226 -13.89 -3.77 -31.39
N ARG A 227 -14.34 -5.01 -31.58
CA ARG A 227 -14.01 -5.84 -32.76
C ARG A 227 -14.52 -5.22 -34.07
N ALA A 228 -15.70 -4.63 -34.06
CA ALA A 228 -16.27 -3.95 -35.25
C ALA A 228 -15.42 -2.77 -35.69
N LEU A 229 -14.69 -2.14 -34.77
CA LEU A 229 -13.76 -1.05 -35.04
C LEU A 229 -12.33 -1.51 -35.37
N GLY A 230 -12.10 -2.83 -35.38
CA GLY A 230 -10.79 -3.43 -35.65
C GLY A 230 -9.89 -3.56 -34.42
N GLY A 231 -10.42 -3.27 -33.25
CA GLY A 231 -9.70 -3.43 -31.97
C GLY A 231 -9.69 -4.87 -31.47
N GLN A 232 -8.83 -5.13 -30.50
CA GLN A 232 -8.66 -6.41 -29.83
C GLN A 232 -8.87 -6.25 -28.33
N THR A 233 -9.26 -7.34 -27.67
CA THR A 233 -9.48 -7.43 -26.22
C THR A 233 -9.27 -8.88 -25.77
N ALA A 234 -8.94 -9.10 -24.53
CA ALA A 234 -8.79 -10.44 -23.97
C ALA A 234 -10.07 -11.30 -24.17
N ASP A 235 -9.90 -12.60 -24.36
CA ASP A 235 -11.04 -13.51 -24.55
C ASP A 235 -11.77 -13.72 -23.22
N ALA A 236 -13.02 -13.26 -23.16
CA ALA A 236 -13.88 -13.44 -21.99
C ALA A 236 -14.19 -14.92 -21.66
N ASN A 237 -13.99 -15.85 -22.60
CA ASN A 237 -14.18 -17.28 -22.38
C ASN A 237 -12.92 -17.97 -21.81
N ASP A 238 -11.76 -17.31 -21.86
CA ASP A 238 -10.52 -17.80 -21.26
C ASP A 238 -9.90 -16.74 -20.34
N PRO A 239 -10.47 -16.50 -19.16
CA PRO A 239 -10.00 -15.50 -18.22
C PRO A 239 -8.63 -15.84 -17.60
N PHE A 240 -8.11 -17.05 -17.84
CA PHE A 240 -6.82 -17.50 -17.33
C PHE A 240 -5.72 -17.57 -18.41
N ALA A 241 -6.00 -17.11 -19.63
CA ALA A 241 -5.03 -17.05 -20.70
C ALA A 241 -3.82 -16.15 -20.36
N ARG A 242 -4.00 -15.21 -19.41
CA ARG A 242 -3.00 -14.22 -19.02
C ARG A 242 -2.61 -13.29 -20.17
N GLU A 243 -3.51 -13.05 -21.08
CA GLU A 243 -3.36 -12.09 -22.17
C GLU A 243 -3.90 -10.73 -21.76
N HIS A 244 -3.17 -9.69 -22.11
CA HIS A 244 -3.56 -8.31 -21.88
C HIS A 244 -3.50 -7.52 -23.19
N PHE A 245 -4.52 -6.71 -23.42
CA PHE A 245 -4.62 -5.80 -24.56
C PHE A 245 -4.72 -4.38 -24.05
N ALA A 246 -3.89 -3.52 -24.59
CA ALA A 246 -3.81 -2.11 -24.25
C ALA A 246 -3.23 -1.33 -25.44
N ASN A 247 -3.29 -0.01 -25.44
CA ASN A 247 -2.62 0.84 -26.41
C ASN A 247 -1.39 1.56 -25.83
N LYS A 248 -1.18 1.50 -24.49
CA LYS A 248 -0.01 2.03 -23.79
C LYS A 248 0.35 1.18 -22.58
N ASP A 249 1.58 1.31 -22.10
CA ASP A 249 2.01 0.73 -20.84
C ASP A 249 1.34 1.45 -19.65
N SER A 250 0.96 0.68 -18.65
CA SER A 250 0.53 1.24 -17.36
C SER A 250 1.74 1.63 -16.52
N VAL A 251 1.57 2.67 -15.71
CA VAL A 251 2.57 3.16 -14.75
C VAL A 251 2.01 3.04 -13.34
N ASN A 252 2.79 2.52 -12.41
CA ASN A 252 2.43 2.42 -11.01
C ASN A 252 3.65 2.64 -10.14
N GLU A 253 3.79 3.85 -9.63
CA GLU A 253 4.93 4.31 -8.86
C GLU A 253 4.52 4.64 -7.43
N VAL A 254 5.36 4.26 -6.46
CA VAL A 254 5.21 4.64 -5.06
C VAL A 254 6.56 4.95 -4.47
N ASP A 255 6.67 6.10 -3.82
CA ASP A 255 7.78 6.48 -2.95
C ASP A 255 7.27 6.70 -1.53
N ASP A 256 7.80 5.95 -0.58
CA ASP A 256 7.46 6.08 0.86
C ASP A 256 8.71 6.21 1.69
N TRP A 257 8.78 7.24 2.52
CA TRP A 257 9.87 7.40 3.46
C TRP A 257 9.42 7.98 4.78
N GLY A 258 10.19 7.73 5.82
CA GLY A 258 9.90 8.34 7.10
C GLY A 258 11.01 8.23 8.10
N ILE A 259 10.82 8.97 9.18
CA ILE A 259 11.66 8.93 10.35
C ILE A 259 10.78 8.86 11.60
N SER A 260 11.21 8.04 12.56
CA SER A 260 10.55 7.98 13.87
C SER A 260 11.56 7.88 15.00
N ALA A 261 11.13 8.34 16.18
CA ALA A 261 11.88 8.23 17.42
C ALA A 261 10.97 7.68 18.52
N GLN A 262 11.38 6.59 19.14
CA GLN A 262 10.76 6.02 20.33
C GLN A 262 11.66 6.26 21.55
N ILE A 263 11.06 6.74 22.62
CA ILE A 263 11.71 6.92 23.92
C ILE A 263 10.90 6.12 24.95
N ASP A 264 11.54 5.18 25.61
CA ASP A 264 10.99 4.48 26.75
C ASP A 264 11.77 4.86 28.01
N SER A 265 11.08 5.27 29.08
CA SER A 265 11.72 5.72 30.31
C SER A 265 10.99 5.22 31.55
N ASP A 266 11.77 4.68 32.49
CA ASP A 266 11.31 4.34 33.84
C ASP A 266 11.33 5.58 34.74
N LEU A 267 10.15 6.14 35.01
CA LEU A 267 9.99 7.31 35.90
C LEU A 267 9.94 6.94 37.41
N GLY A 268 10.13 5.67 37.75
CA GLY A 268 10.01 5.19 39.12
C GLY A 268 8.59 4.73 39.48
N PHE A 269 7.58 5.57 39.28
CA PHE A 269 6.17 5.26 39.57
C PHE A 269 5.43 4.71 38.36
N ALA A 270 5.90 4.98 37.14
CA ALA A 270 5.31 4.55 35.86
C ALA A 270 6.39 4.41 34.79
N ASN A 271 6.07 3.70 33.73
CA ASN A 271 6.85 3.65 32.49
C ASN A 271 6.24 4.65 31.49
N LEU A 272 7.08 5.55 30.96
CA LEU A 272 6.74 6.45 29.86
C LEU A 272 7.18 5.81 28.55
N THR A 273 6.29 5.80 27.58
CA THR A 273 6.61 5.56 26.15
C THR A 273 6.20 6.79 25.35
N SER A 274 7.11 7.31 24.53
CA SER A 274 6.86 8.37 23.57
C SER A 274 7.26 7.90 22.17
N ILE A 275 6.37 8.02 21.20
CA ILE A 275 6.66 7.72 19.78
C ILE A 275 6.31 8.96 18.96
N THR A 276 7.32 9.52 18.30
CA THR A 276 7.17 10.65 17.37
C THR A 276 7.54 10.18 15.99
N ALA A 277 6.72 10.45 14.98
CA ALA A 277 7.04 10.07 13.61
C ALA A 277 6.57 11.10 12.58
N TYR A 278 7.32 11.18 11.49
CA TYR A 278 6.97 11.89 10.28
C TYR A 278 7.13 10.97 9.09
N ARG A 279 6.13 10.98 8.19
CA ARG A 279 6.14 10.18 6.96
C ARG A 279 5.70 11.01 5.77
N ASN A 280 6.24 10.63 4.61
CA ASN A 280 5.80 11.09 3.30
C ASN A 280 5.55 9.88 2.40
N ASN A 281 4.43 9.89 1.68
CA ASN A 281 4.07 8.87 0.72
C ASN A 281 3.56 9.57 -0.55
N ASP A 282 4.28 9.37 -1.64
CA ASP A 282 3.94 9.89 -2.96
C ASP A 282 3.60 8.71 -3.87
N THR A 283 2.48 8.81 -4.61
CA THR A 283 2.05 7.78 -5.53
C THR A 283 1.64 8.37 -6.85
N PHE A 284 1.99 7.70 -7.93
CA PHE A 284 1.50 7.99 -9.27
C PHE A 284 1.03 6.69 -9.94
N PHE A 285 -0.15 6.75 -10.53
CA PHE A 285 -0.74 5.68 -11.30
C PHE A 285 -1.30 6.25 -12.60
N ASP A 286 -1.02 5.59 -13.72
CA ASP A 286 -1.65 5.83 -15.02
C ASP A 286 -1.89 4.48 -15.70
N SER A 287 -3.06 4.27 -16.27
CA SER A 287 -3.38 3.04 -16.99
C SER A 287 -4.23 3.27 -18.22
N ASP A 288 -4.07 2.36 -19.17
CA ASP A 288 -5.09 2.11 -20.17
C ASP A 288 -6.26 1.36 -19.50
N SER A 289 -7.31 2.11 -19.14
CA SER A 289 -8.43 1.58 -18.37
C SER A 289 -9.57 1.05 -19.23
N ASP A 290 -9.44 1.07 -20.54
CA ASP A 290 -10.41 0.42 -21.43
C ASP A 290 -10.04 -1.03 -21.79
N PHE A 291 -8.78 -1.43 -21.53
CA PHE A 291 -8.27 -2.79 -21.70
C PHE A 291 -8.49 -3.35 -23.11
N THR A 292 -8.31 -2.49 -24.11
CA THR A 292 -8.42 -2.81 -25.53
C THR A 292 -7.25 -2.21 -26.32
N THR A 293 -7.12 -2.54 -27.58
CA THR A 293 -6.14 -1.89 -28.47
C THR A 293 -6.67 -0.61 -29.13
N LEU A 294 -7.89 -0.20 -28.82
CA LEU A 294 -8.45 1.08 -29.23
C LEU A 294 -8.11 2.16 -28.20
N GLU A 295 -8.07 3.40 -28.64
CA GLU A 295 -7.88 4.54 -27.78
C GLU A 295 -9.24 5.10 -27.33
N ILE A 296 -9.95 4.34 -26.46
CA ILE A 296 -11.26 4.76 -25.92
C ILE A 296 -11.04 5.70 -24.74
N LEU A 297 -10.11 5.32 -23.83
CA LEU A 297 -9.65 6.15 -22.73
C LEU A 297 -8.15 6.40 -22.89
N GLU A 298 -7.77 7.63 -23.19
CA GLU A 298 -6.37 8.02 -23.39
C GLU A 298 -5.59 8.00 -22.06
N THR A 299 -6.18 8.57 -21.02
CA THR A 299 -5.56 8.67 -19.70
C THR A 299 -6.56 8.39 -18.59
N VAL A 300 -6.18 7.53 -17.66
CA VAL A 300 -6.83 7.42 -16.34
C VAL A 300 -5.73 7.38 -15.30
N SER A 301 -5.44 8.53 -14.73
CA SER A 301 -4.33 8.67 -13.78
C SER A 301 -4.76 9.24 -12.44
N THR A 302 -4.03 8.86 -11.41
CA THR A 302 -4.18 9.37 -10.05
C THR A 302 -2.79 9.67 -9.47
N GLU A 303 -2.62 10.90 -8.98
CA GLU A 303 -1.44 11.31 -8.22
C GLU A 303 -1.86 11.61 -6.79
N ASN A 304 -1.19 11.03 -5.79
CA ASN A 304 -1.42 11.34 -4.38
C ASN A 304 -0.12 11.73 -3.70
N LYS A 305 -0.20 12.77 -2.86
CA LYS A 305 0.88 13.20 -1.96
C LYS A 305 0.35 13.27 -0.53
N ILE A 306 0.92 12.47 0.34
CA ILE A 306 0.43 12.29 1.70
C ILE A 306 1.57 12.53 2.68
N LYS A 307 1.38 13.50 3.58
CA LYS A 307 2.32 13.82 4.65
C LYS A 307 1.63 13.59 5.98
N THR A 308 2.26 12.81 6.85
CA THR A 308 1.69 12.43 8.13
C THR A 308 2.67 12.70 9.26
N PHE A 309 2.22 13.38 10.28
CA PHE A 309 2.91 13.54 11.57
C PHE A 309 2.11 12.84 12.66
N THR A 310 2.78 12.05 13.50
CA THR A 310 2.17 11.41 14.65
C THR A 310 2.99 11.60 15.90
N GLN A 311 2.29 11.76 17.05
CA GLN A 311 2.88 11.76 18.37
C GLN A 311 2.03 10.92 19.30
N GLU A 312 2.62 9.90 19.89
CA GLU A 312 2.02 9.12 20.98
C GLU A 312 2.79 9.37 22.27
N LEU A 313 2.05 9.56 23.36
CA LEU A 313 2.58 9.57 24.73
C LEU A 313 1.77 8.60 25.57
N ARG A 314 2.42 7.68 26.24
CA ARG A 314 1.78 6.67 27.09
C ARG A 314 2.50 6.50 28.41
N LEU A 315 1.75 6.58 29.49
CA LEU A 315 2.19 6.24 30.83
C LEU A 315 1.50 4.96 31.29
N THR A 316 2.26 3.99 31.73
CA THR A 316 1.76 2.70 32.19
C THR A 316 2.26 2.41 33.61
N SER A 317 1.37 2.05 34.51
CA SER A 317 1.74 1.64 35.89
C SER A 317 2.69 0.43 35.87
N LYS A 318 3.54 0.31 36.87
CA LYS A 318 4.51 -0.79 36.96
C LYS A 318 3.91 -2.17 37.30
N GLY A 319 2.62 -2.24 37.58
CA GLY A 319 1.91 -3.52 37.75
C GLY A 319 2.02 -4.21 39.09
N ASP A 320 2.87 -3.74 40.00
CA ASP A 320 3.12 -4.40 41.34
C ASP A 320 2.12 -3.96 42.42
N GLY A 321 1.16 -3.11 42.09
CA GLY A 321 0.16 -2.57 43.01
C GLY A 321 -1.24 -3.16 42.80
N PRO A 322 -2.19 -2.85 43.70
CA PRO A 322 -3.57 -3.28 43.55
C PRO A 322 -4.31 -2.62 42.37
N LEU A 323 -3.74 -1.60 41.77
CA LEU A 323 -4.29 -0.87 40.64
C LEU A 323 -3.29 -0.86 39.48
N SER A 324 -3.69 -1.46 38.35
CA SER A 324 -3.01 -1.31 37.07
C SER A 324 -3.75 -0.25 36.25
N TRP A 325 -3.01 0.74 35.73
CA TRP A 325 -3.56 1.82 34.95
C TRP A 325 -2.65 2.18 33.78
N MET A 326 -3.25 2.68 32.74
CA MET A 326 -2.58 3.27 31.58
C MET A 326 -3.29 4.58 31.23
N VAL A 327 -2.52 5.63 30.96
CA VAL A 327 -3.01 6.91 30.43
C VAL A 327 -2.17 7.25 29.22
N GLY A 328 -2.80 7.67 28.16
CA GLY A 328 -2.11 8.04 26.92
C GLY A 328 -2.77 9.19 26.21
N GLY A 329 -2.01 9.81 25.31
CA GLY A 329 -2.46 10.79 24.36
C GLY A 329 -1.86 10.49 22.99
N PHE A 330 -2.66 10.68 21.96
CA PHE A 330 -2.27 10.50 20.56
C PHE A 330 -2.65 11.73 19.75
N LEU A 331 -1.68 12.26 19.00
CA LEU A 331 -1.88 13.31 18.01
C LEU A 331 -1.57 12.73 16.63
N PHE A 332 -2.45 13.01 15.69
CA PHE A 332 -2.30 12.68 14.28
C PHE A 332 -2.61 13.91 13.46
N ASP A 333 -1.70 14.28 12.59
CA ASP A 333 -1.85 15.37 11.64
C ASP A 333 -1.44 14.89 10.25
N GLU A 334 -2.37 15.01 9.29
CA GLU A 334 -2.18 14.48 7.94
C GLU A 334 -2.67 15.48 6.90
N ASN A 335 -1.87 15.65 5.87
CA ASN A 335 -2.21 16.38 4.67
C ASN A 335 -2.24 15.41 3.49
N VAL A 336 -3.37 15.36 2.79
CA VAL A 336 -3.59 14.56 1.58
C VAL A 336 -3.88 15.51 0.43
N GLU A 337 -3.08 15.43 -0.61
CA GLU A 337 -3.32 16.09 -1.90
C GLU A 337 -3.50 15.00 -2.94
N ALA A 338 -4.61 15.02 -3.67
CA ALA A 338 -4.91 14.06 -4.72
C ALA A 338 -5.34 14.77 -6.00
N VAL A 339 -4.90 14.25 -7.13
CA VAL A 339 -5.30 14.69 -8.46
C VAL A 339 -5.67 13.47 -9.27
N ASP A 340 -6.94 13.41 -9.69
CA ASP A 340 -7.46 12.40 -10.61
C ASP A 340 -7.67 13.02 -11.98
N ARG A 341 -7.25 12.33 -13.04
CA ARG A 341 -7.40 12.77 -14.43
C ARG A 341 -7.97 11.65 -15.27
N LEU A 342 -8.94 12.00 -16.10
CA LEU A 342 -9.48 11.15 -17.14
C LEU A 342 -9.52 11.94 -18.46
N ASP A 343 -8.92 11.38 -19.51
CA ASP A 343 -9.00 11.90 -20.87
C ASP A 343 -9.66 10.86 -21.77
N TRP A 344 -10.56 11.33 -22.62
CA TRP A 344 -11.17 10.51 -23.64
C TRP A 344 -10.24 10.35 -24.83
N GLY A 345 -10.18 9.14 -25.38
CA GLY A 345 -9.36 8.84 -26.53
C GLY A 345 -10.03 9.11 -27.88
N ALA A 346 -9.23 9.00 -28.92
CA ALA A 346 -9.67 9.28 -30.30
C ALA A 346 -10.77 8.34 -30.81
N ASP A 347 -10.84 7.12 -30.27
CA ASP A 347 -11.84 6.13 -30.68
C ASP A 347 -13.15 6.18 -29.87
N THR A 348 -13.24 7.00 -28.82
CA THR A 348 -14.41 7.05 -27.92
C THR A 348 -15.71 7.27 -28.68
N ARG A 349 -15.75 8.28 -29.58
CA ARG A 349 -16.98 8.61 -30.32
C ARG A 349 -17.43 7.45 -31.19
N ARG A 350 -16.51 6.87 -31.95
CA ARG A 350 -16.78 5.74 -32.83
C ARG A 350 -17.25 4.51 -32.07
N TYR A 351 -16.59 4.23 -30.94
CA TYR A 351 -16.94 3.13 -30.07
C TYR A 351 -18.36 3.25 -29.51
N ILE A 352 -18.75 4.42 -29.01
CA ILE A 352 -20.10 4.61 -28.45
C ILE A 352 -21.17 4.63 -29.55
N ASP A 353 -20.87 5.19 -30.71
CA ASP A 353 -21.80 5.16 -31.88
C ASP A 353 -22.09 3.71 -32.32
N VAL A 354 -21.06 2.83 -32.35
CA VAL A 354 -21.23 1.42 -32.68
C VAL A 354 -21.98 0.70 -31.54
N LEU A 355 -21.62 0.94 -30.29
CA LEU A 355 -22.27 0.33 -29.14
C LEU A 355 -23.76 0.67 -29.06
N ALA A 356 -24.12 1.90 -29.39
CA ALA A 356 -25.51 2.40 -29.43
C ALA A 356 -26.28 1.99 -30.69
N GLY A 357 -25.60 1.39 -31.68
CA GLY A 357 -26.20 1.06 -32.97
C GLY A 357 -26.62 2.28 -33.77
N SER A 358 -26.03 3.45 -33.51
CA SER A 358 -26.35 4.71 -34.15
C SER A 358 -25.07 5.44 -34.59
N PRO A 359 -24.75 5.50 -35.89
CA PRO A 359 -23.50 6.10 -36.39
C PRO A 359 -23.39 7.61 -36.20
N ALA A 360 -24.37 8.23 -35.62
CA ALA A 360 -24.42 9.68 -35.39
C ALA A 360 -25.02 10.06 -34.04
N LEU A 361 -24.90 9.18 -33.05
CA LEU A 361 -25.47 9.41 -31.70
C LEU A 361 -24.99 10.72 -31.10
N PHE A 362 -23.68 10.91 -31.05
CA PHE A 362 -23.09 12.13 -30.49
C PHE A 362 -23.44 13.37 -31.26
N GLN A 363 -23.41 13.31 -32.59
CA GLN A 363 -23.83 14.45 -33.43
C GLN A 363 -25.28 14.87 -33.15
N THR A 364 -26.14 13.87 -32.90
CA THR A 364 -27.55 14.13 -32.56
C THR A 364 -27.68 14.77 -31.17
N ILE A 365 -26.95 14.28 -30.21
CA ILE A 365 -26.91 14.82 -28.84
C ILE A 365 -26.35 16.25 -28.85
N GLU A 366 -25.26 16.48 -29.57
CA GLU A 366 -24.64 17.79 -29.73
C GLU A 366 -25.62 18.81 -30.34
N ALA A 367 -26.24 18.45 -31.46
CA ALA A 367 -27.23 19.31 -32.09
C ALA A 367 -28.44 19.62 -31.18
N ALA A 368 -28.93 18.61 -30.42
CA ALA A 368 -30.02 18.78 -29.47
C ALA A 368 -29.67 19.71 -28.31
N ASN A 369 -28.39 19.83 -27.96
CA ASN A 369 -27.90 20.72 -26.90
C ASN A 369 -27.27 22.01 -27.44
N GLY A 370 -27.44 22.32 -28.75
CA GLY A 370 -26.96 23.55 -29.34
C GLY A 370 -25.48 23.62 -29.65
N PHE A 371 -24.78 22.48 -29.64
CA PHE A 371 -23.38 22.38 -30.03
C PHE A 371 -23.26 22.09 -31.55
N THR A 372 -22.17 22.51 -32.15
CA THR A 372 -21.86 22.12 -33.52
C THR A 372 -21.55 20.62 -33.57
N PRO A 373 -22.18 19.83 -34.46
CA PRO A 373 -21.88 18.42 -34.62
C PRO A 373 -20.37 18.18 -34.84
N GLY A 374 -19.76 17.30 -34.01
CA GLY A 374 -18.33 17.01 -34.01
C GLY A 374 -17.48 17.91 -33.11
N SER A 375 -18.09 18.87 -32.42
CA SER A 375 -17.37 19.85 -31.58
C SER A 375 -17.39 19.54 -30.09
N SER A 376 -17.95 18.41 -29.68
CA SER A 376 -18.12 18.19 -28.28
C SER A 376 -16.88 17.60 -27.61
N PHE A 377 -17.03 17.63 -26.39
CA PHE A 377 -16.41 17.10 -25.25
C PHE A 377 -15.89 15.61 -25.33
N PHE A 378 -16.23 14.82 -26.32
CA PHE A 378 -15.68 13.50 -26.56
C PHE A 378 -14.74 13.52 -27.76
N GLY A 379 -13.48 13.51 -27.54
CA GLY A 379 -12.44 13.40 -28.55
C GLY A 379 -11.29 14.34 -28.23
N ASP A 380 -10.10 13.82 -28.07
CA ASP A 380 -8.79 14.45 -27.83
C ASP A 380 -8.78 15.62 -26.81
N GLN A 381 -9.72 15.62 -25.89
CA GLN A 381 -9.88 16.66 -24.87
C GLN A 381 -9.99 16.04 -23.49
N HIS A 382 -9.49 16.74 -22.49
CA HIS A 382 -9.66 16.38 -21.09
C HIS A 382 -11.13 16.23 -20.75
N ALA A 383 -11.52 15.05 -20.31
CA ALA A 383 -12.89 14.81 -19.89
C ALA A 383 -13.12 15.29 -18.47
N PHE A 384 -12.13 15.12 -17.63
CA PHE A 384 -12.27 15.35 -16.21
C PHE A 384 -10.90 15.48 -15.53
N ILE A 385 -10.72 16.54 -14.77
CA ILE A 385 -9.64 16.66 -13.80
C ILE A 385 -10.29 17.04 -12.49
N ASP A 386 -10.15 16.19 -11.48
CA ASP A 386 -10.55 16.49 -10.12
C ASP A 386 -9.32 16.58 -9.23
N SER A 387 -9.38 17.48 -8.27
CA SER A 387 -8.33 17.58 -7.26
C SER A 387 -8.96 17.90 -5.93
N PHE A 388 -8.49 17.22 -4.90
CA PHE A 388 -8.89 17.57 -3.55
C PHE A 388 -7.67 17.70 -2.64
N LYS A 389 -7.85 18.52 -1.63
CA LYS A 389 -6.93 18.65 -0.52
C LYS A 389 -7.68 18.37 0.77
N GLN A 390 -7.16 17.47 1.57
CA GLN A 390 -7.74 17.11 2.85
C GLN A 390 -6.71 17.29 3.95
N GLU A 391 -7.07 18.02 4.98
CA GLU A 391 -6.28 18.18 6.20
C GLU A 391 -7.02 17.52 7.35
N ASN A 392 -6.38 16.55 7.98
CA ASN A 392 -6.92 15.79 9.09
C ASN A 392 -6.07 15.98 10.33
N THR A 393 -6.63 16.60 11.36
CA THR A 393 -6.00 16.62 12.68
C THR A 393 -6.89 15.87 13.66
N SER A 394 -6.33 14.87 14.34
CA SER A 394 -7.04 14.07 15.33
C SER A 394 -6.22 13.93 16.59
N TYR A 395 -6.88 13.97 17.73
CA TYR A 395 -6.26 13.74 19.04
C TYR A 395 -7.19 12.88 19.91
N SER A 396 -6.59 12.04 20.67
CA SER A 396 -7.29 11.18 21.63
C SER A 396 -6.52 11.06 22.94
#